data_2609b82bde103e0fbc72106f65cb45c5
#
_entry.id   2609b82bde103e0fbc72106f65cb45c5
#
_cell.length_a   1.000
_cell.length_b   1.000
_cell.length_c   1.000
_cell.angle_alpha   90.00
_cell.angle_beta   90.00
_cell.angle_gamma   90.00
#
_symmetry.space_group_name_H-M   'P 1'
#
loop_
_entity.id
_entity.type
_entity.pdbx_description
1 polymer ?
#
loop_
_entity_poly.entity_id
_entity_poly.type
_entity_poly.pdbx_seq_one_letter_code
_entity_poly.pdbx_strand_id
1 'polypeptide(L)'
;MAARITPLRLEAFEQLPKHARRCVYWEVDPSTLRADDHLSDPEFEKEAWLSMVMLEWGSCGQMAVHCRDSEPAVGDVEIAATSLEDSPCLGYAFYAPPGAVPRARRFPTGPVSADAVLLTSLGVESGNGAEGLSRHLIASVVGDLVRRGARALEAFGHTAEVTELLDPRLVSPELRPVVEVLGDCSVDQCVLDADLLQDAGFVVVTHHRYFPRLRLELEPGLGWKADVEAALERLLETAQLQQPVGAGASPCS
;
A
#
# COMPACT_ATOMS: atom_id res chain seq x y z
N MET A 1 -5.34 17.14 -11.24
CA MET A 1 -3.89 16.79 -11.26
C MET A 1 -3.79 15.28 -11.16
N ALA A 2 -3.01 14.63 -12.02
CA ALA A 2 -2.88 13.17 -12.00
C ALA A 2 -1.85 12.76 -10.95
N ALA A 3 -2.17 11.73 -10.16
CA ALA A 3 -1.22 11.09 -9.26
C ALA A 3 -0.52 9.93 -9.99
N ARG A 4 0.79 9.80 -9.79
CA ARG A 4 1.57 8.65 -10.26
C ARG A 4 1.93 7.78 -9.06
N ILE A 5 1.65 6.47 -9.16
CA ILE A 5 2.02 5.51 -8.15
C ILE A 5 3.25 4.73 -8.62
N THR A 6 4.24 4.62 -7.75
CA THR A 6 5.50 3.91 -8.01
C THR A 6 5.89 3.06 -6.81
N PRO A 7 6.65 1.96 -7.03
CA PRO A 7 7.26 1.24 -5.91
C PRO A 7 8.10 2.18 -5.05
N LEU A 8 7.96 2.04 -3.74
CA LEU A 8 8.78 2.81 -2.78
C LEU A 8 10.25 2.40 -2.94
N ARG A 9 11.13 3.40 -2.92
CA ARG A 9 12.59 3.26 -2.86
C ARG A 9 13.09 3.90 -1.58
N LEU A 10 14.24 3.45 -1.07
CA LEU A 10 14.82 3.99 0.16
C LEU A 10 15.18 5.46 0.02
N GLU A 11 15.62 5.89 -1.17
CA GLU A 11 15.95 7.29 -1.47
C GLU A 11 14.73 8.22 -1.32
N ALA A 12 13.52 7.66 -1.42
CA ALA A 12 12.26 8.42 -1.25
C ALA A 12 11.72 8.36 0.19
N PHE A 13 12.44 7.74 1.14
CA PHE A 13 11.98 7.60 2.53
C PHE A 13 11.66 8.94 3.18
N GLU A 14 12.51 9.93 3.00
CA GLU A 14 12.32 11.29 3.54
C GLU A 14 11.05 12.00 3.03
N GLN A 15 10.51 11.59 1.88
CA GLN A 15 9.30 12.17 1.29
C GLN A 15 8.03 11.62 1.92
N LEU A 16 8.12 10.50 2.64
CA LEU A 16 6.97 9.90 3.32
C LEU A 16 6.47 10.81 4.45
N PRO A 17 5.16 10.81 4.74
CA PRO A 17 4.60 11.51 5.88
C PRO A 17 5.29 11.09 7.19
N LYS A 18 5.38 12.03 8.13
CA LYS A 18 6.06 11.80 9.43
C LYS A 18 5.57 10.55 10.15
N HIS A 19 4.24 10.27 10.13
CA HIS A 19 3.71 9.06 10.75
C HIS A 19 4.25 7.80 10.06
N ALA A 20 4.23 7.75 8.73
CA ALA A 20 4.72 6.61 7.95
C ALA A 20 6.19 6.28 8.20
N ARG A 21 7.02 7.33 8.39
CA ARG A 21 8.45 7.18 8.69
C ARG A 21 8.73 6.69 10.12
N ARG A 22 7.84 6.98 11.07
CA ARG A 22 8.06 6.74 12.51
C ARG A 22 7.22 5.62 13.09
N CYS A 23 6.15 5.20 12.44
CA CYS A 23 5.30 4.14 12.93
C CYS A 23 5.94 2.78 12.66
N VAL A 24 6.32 2.10 13.72
CA VAL A 24 6.87 0.73 13.71
C VAL A 24 5.92 -0.25 14.40
N TYR A 25 4.63 0.04 14.32
CA TYR A 25 3.60 -0.73 15.00
C TYR A 25 3.62 -2.21 14.61
N TRP A 26 3.69 -2.51 13.32
CA TRP A 26 3.70 -3.88 12.81
C TRP A 26 5.07 -4.53 12.84
N GLU A 27 6.12 -3.74 12.74
CA GLU A 27 7.50 -4.13 12.50
C GLU A 27 8.23 -4.59 13.76
N VAL A 28 7.79 -4.11 14.92
CA VAL A 28 8.43 -4.44 16.22
C VAL A 28 7.54 -5.38 17.03
N ASP A 29 8.15 -6.45 17.56
CA ASP A 29 7.46 -7.33 18.52
C ASP A 29 7.39 -6.64 19.89
N PRO A 30 6.17 -6.37 20.41
CA PRO A 30 6.03 -5.72 21.71
C PRO A 30 6.71 -6.46 22.86
N SER A 31 6.93 -7.78 22.73
CA SER A 31 7.59 -8.57 23.78
C SER A 31 9.10 -8.36 23.86
N THR A 32 9.68 -7.80 22.81
CA THR A 32 11.12 -7.46 22.81
C THR A 32 11.39 -6.10 23.44
N LEU A 33 10.36 -5.26 23.55
CA LEU A 33 10.43 -3.97 24.22
C LEU A 33 10.25 -4.20 25.75
N ARG A 34 11.23 -3.78 26.53
CA ARG A 34 11.07 -3.70 27.99
C ARG A 34 10.12 -2.54 28.32
N ALA A 35 9.46 -2.60 29.46
CA ALA A 35 8.48 -1.59 29.90
C ALA A 35 9.01 -0.14 29.88
N ASP A 36 10.34 0.04 29.97
CA ASP A 36 11.03 1.34 29.93
C ASP A 36 11.76 1.60 28.60
N ASP A 37 11.76 0.65 27.66
CA ASP A 37 12.42 0.82 26.36
C ASP A 37 11.48 1.61 25.42
N HIS A 38 11.58 2.92 25.48
CA HIS A 38 11.16 3.75 24.36
C HIS A 38 12.16 3.53 23.21
N LEU A 39 11.66 3.20 22.03
CA LEU A 39 12.49 3.22 20.83
C LEU A 39 13.14 4.60 20.73
N SER A 40 14.47 4.63 20.87
CA SER A 40 15.21 5.89 20.90
C SER A 40 15.13 6.64 19.57
N ASP A 41 15.05 5.91 18.47
CA ASP A 41 14.88 6.44 17.12
C ASP A 41 13.96 5.55 16.27
N PRO A 42 12.64 5.78 16.35
CA PRO A 42 11.68 4.98 15.58
C PRO A 42 11.78 5.21 14.06
N GLU A 43 12.35 6.32 13.61
CA GLU A 43 12.55 6.62 12.20
C GLU A 43 13.69 5.76 11.63
N PHE A 44 14.79 5.66 12.36
CA PHE A 44 15.89 4.75 12.03
C PHE A 44 15.43 3.28 12.02
N GLU A 45 14.63 2.87 13.01
CA GLU A 45 14.10 1.50 13.07
C GLU A 45 13.19 1.19 11.86
N LYS A 46 12.38 2.15 11.44
CA LYS A 46 11.52 2.00 10.26
C LYS A 46 12.35 1.89 8.98
N GLU A 47 13.34 2.74 8.80
CA GLU A 47 14.23 2.72 7.65
C GLU A 47 15.05 1.42 7.59
N ALA A 48 15.59 0.98 8.72
CA ALA A 48 16.33 -0.28 8.83
C ALA A 48 15.45 -1.48 8.47
N TRP A 49 14.20 -1.51 8.96
CA TRP A 49 13.24 -2.55 8.62
C TRP A 49 12.91 -2.54 7.12
N LEU A 50 12.62 -1.38 6.53
CA LEU A 50 12.38 -1.25 5.09
C LEU A 50 13.57 -1.75 4.28
N SER A 51 14.79 -1.35 4.64
CA SER A 51 16.03 -1.80 4.00
C SER A 51 16.17 -3.31 4.04
N MET A 52 15.95 -3.91 5.20
CA MET A 52 16.06 -5.36 5.39
C MET A 52 15.00 -6.10 4.53
N VAL A 53 13.74 -5.68 4.59
CA VAL A 53 12.67 -6.34 3.84
C VAL A 53 12.86 -6.17 2.34
N MET A 54 13.29 -4.99 1.88
CA MET A 54 13.56 -4.76 0.45
C MET A 54 14.75 -5.60 -0.04
N LEU A 55 15.76 -5.82 0.79
CA LEU A 55 16.92 -6.65 0.44
C LEU A 55 16.56 -8.14 0.36
N GLU A 56 15.77 -8.64 1.31
CA GLU A 56 15.45 -10.06 1.43
C GLU A 56 14.28 -10.50 0.55
N TRP A 57 13.29 -9.62 0.39
CA TRP A 57 12.02 -9.96 -0.22
C TRP A 57 11.65 -9.09 -1.43
N GLY A 58 12.22 -7.90 -1.58
CA GLY A 58 11.93 -6.93 -2.63
C GLY A 58 11.01 -5.82 -2.16
N SER A 59 10.43 -5.06 -3.09
CA SER A 59 9.57 -3.92 -2.77
C SER A 59 8.50 -4.28 -1.76
N CYS A 60 8.37 -3.46 -0.72
CA CYS A 60 7.40 -3.61 0.37
C CYS A 60 6.55 -2.33 0.58
N GLY A 61 6.53 -1.45 -0.42
CA GLY A 61 5.75 -0.24 -0.39
C GLY A 61 5.41 0.30 -1.78
N GLN A 62 4.33 1.07 -1.84
CA GLN A 62 3.93 1.89 -2.97
C GLN A 62 3.78 3.33 -2.50
N MET A 63 4.17 4.29 -3.34
CA MET A 63 4.08 5.71 -3.05
C MET A 63 3.42 6.44 -4.21
N ALA A 64 2.46 7.29 -3.91
CA ALA A 64 1.81 8.18 -4.86
C ALA A 64 2.42 9.58 -4.76
N VAL A 65 2.81 10.14 -5.89
CA VAL A 65 3.36 11.50 -6.01
C VAL A 65 2.61 12.29 -7.08
N HIS A 66 2.71 13.61 -7.03
CA HIS A 66 2.16 14.44 -8.10
C HIS A 66 2.87 14.19 -9.43
N CYS A 67 2.10 13.97 -10.51
CA CYS A 67 2.63 14.18 -11.85
C CYS A 67 2.84 15.67 -12.03
N ARG A 68 4.09 16.13 -12.15
CA ARG A 68 4.34 17.42 -12.76
C ARG A 68 4.07 17.24 -14.26
N ASP A 69 3.13 17.99 -14.80
CA ASP A 69 2.96 18.16 -16.24
C ASP A 69 4.23 18.88 -16.76
N SER A 70 5.30 18.12 -16.91
CA SER A 70 6.47 18.58 -17.66
C SER A 70 6.07 18.49 -19.12
N GLU A 71 5.74 19.63 -19.74
CA GLU A 71 5.87 19.72 -21.19
C GLU A 71 7.25 19.17 -21.57
N PRO A 72 7.34 18.31 -22.60
CA PRO A 72 8.62 17.79 -23.05
C PRO A 72 9.46 18.97 -23.58
N ALA A 73 10.34 19.50 -22.73
CA ALA A 73 11.43 20.35 -23.21
C ALA A 73 12.30 19.46 -24.09
N VAL A 74 12.25 19.72 -25.37
CA VAL A 74 13.07 19.09 -26.40
C VAL A 74 14.55 19.34 -26.03
N GLY A 75 15.21 18.29 -25.55
CA GLY A 75 16.66 18.24 -25.44
C GLY A 75 17.23 18.21 -24.03
N ASP A 76 17.02 17.15 -23.25
CA ASP A 76 18.02 16.71 -22.25
C ASP A 76 17.51 15.45 -21.55
N VAL A 77 18.09 14.30 -21.89
CA VAL A 77 17.73 12.98 -21.36
C VAL A 77 18.17 12.77 -19.90
N GLU A 78 18.90 13.70 -19.31
CA GLU A 78 19.51 13.60 -17.98
C GLU A 78 18.71 14.26 -16.85
N ILE A 79 17.67 15.08 -17.17
CA ILE A 79 16.91 15.85 -16.16
C ILE A 79 15.71 15.07 -15.60
N ALA A 80 15.31 13.94 -16.21
CA ALA A 80 14.12 13.20 -15.81
C ALA A 80 14.27 12.43 -14.47
N ALA A 81 15.47 12.18 -13.99
CA ALA A 81 15.72 11.47 -12.74
C ALA A 81 15.65 12.39 -11.50
N THR A 82 16.05 13.66 -11.64
CA THR A 82 16.15 14.63 -10.54
C THR A 82 14.81 15.26 -10.13
N SER A 83 13.79 15.18 -10.97
CA SER A 83 12.51 15.88 -10.71
C SER A 83 11.49 15.06 -9.92
N LEU A 84 11.79 13.80 -9.58
CA LEU A 84 10.94 12.95 -8.73
C LEU A 84 11.28 13.13 -7.23
N GLU A 85 12.48 13.55 -6.90
CA GLU A 85 12.98 13.65 -5.53
C GLU A 85 12.34 14.77 -4.70
N ASP A 86 11.76 15.79 -5.35
CA ASP A 86 11.15 16.96 -4.68
C ASP A 86 9.61 16.97 -4.67
N SER A 87 8.96 15.88 -5.11
CA SER A 87 7.50 15.87 -5.15
C SER A 87 6.91 15.34 -3.84
N PRO A 88 6.01 16.10 -3.17
CA PRO A 88 5.42 15.63 -1.92
C PRO A 88 4.64 14.33 -2.11
N CYS A 89 4.74 13.44 -1.14
CA CYS A 89 3.96 12.21 -1.08
C CYS A 89 2.48 12.54 -0.92
N LEU A 90 1.65 12.03 -1.82
CA LEU A 90 0.19 12.16 -1.76
C LEU A 90 -0.46 11.01 -1.01
N GLY A 91 0.23 9.89 -0.94
CA GLY A 91 -0.23 8.71 -0.25
C GLY A 91 0.76 7.55 -0.39
N TYR A 92 0.62 6.57 0.47
CA TYR A 92 1.50 5.42 0.53
C TYR A 92 0.74 4.17 0.97
N ALA A 93 1.30 3.00 0.66
CA ALA A 93 0.87 1.72 1.18
C ALA A 93 2.12 0.88 1.50
N PHE A 94 2.13 0.23 2.68
CA PHE A 94 3.17 -0.74 3.05
C PHE A 94 2.59 -2.14 3.12
N TYR A 95 3.38 -3.12 2.70
CA TYR A 95 3.01 -4.53 2.74
C TYR A 95 4.25 -5.39 2.90
N ALA A 96 4.12 -6.49 3.63
CA ALA A 96 5.27 -7.36 3.91
C ALA A 96 4.86 -8.82 4.10
N PRO A 97 5.80 -9.77 3.94
CA PRO A 97 5.53 -11.17 4.26
C PRO A 97 5.31 -11.35 5.77
N PRO A 98 4.54 -12.37 6.20
CA PRO A 98 4.18 -12.57 7.61
C PRO A 98 5.37 -12.64 8.56
N GLY A 99 6.54 -13.09 8.08
CA GLY A 99 7.77 -13.17 8.86
C GLY A 99 8.36 -11.82 9.28
N ALA A 100 8.11 -10.77 8.49
CA ALA A 100 8.64 -9.43 8.72
C ALA A 100 7.75 -8.56 9.62
N VAL A 101 6.56 -9.05 10.02
CA VAL A 101 5.56 -8.31 10.80
C VAL A 101 5.20 -9.07 12.09
N PRO A 102 6.09 -9.12 13.09
CA PRO A 102 5.94 -9.96 14.26
C PRO A 102 4.70 -9.67 15.11
N ARG A 103 4.23 -8.42 15.16
CA ARG A 103 3.01 -8.05 15.89
C ARG A 103 1.76 -8.75 15.34
N ALA A 104 1.71 -9.06 14.06
CA ALA A 104 0.59 -9.75 13.43
C ALA A 104 0.27 -11.12 14.07
N ARG A 105 1.25 -11.77 14.69
CA ARG A 105 1.07 -13.06 15.41
C ARG A 105 0.27 -12.89 16.70
N ARG A 106 0.29 -11.70 17.28
CA ARG A 106 -0.37 -11.38 18.55
C ARG A 106 -1.70 -10.66 18.35
N PHE A 107 -2.00 -10.31 17.12
CA PHE A 107 -3.25 -9.63 16.82
C PHE A 107 -4.43 -10.58 17.07
N PRO A 108 -5.60 -10.11 17.57
CA PRO A 108 -6.72 -10.97 17.99
C PRO A 108 -7.17 -11.99 16.94
N THR A 109 -7.07 -11.62 15.67
CA THR A 109 -7.43 -12.48 14.53
C THR A 109 -6.22 -13.01 13.76
N GLY A 110 -5.02 -12.85 14.36
CA GLY A 110 -3.78 -13.43 13.82
C GLY A 110 -3.68 -14.94 14.00
N PRO A 111 -2.65 -15.55 13.44
CA PRO A 111 -1.66 -14.98 12.53
C PRO A 111 -2.19 -14.75 11.12
N VAL A 112 -1.43 -14.05 10.28
CA VAL A 112 -1.62 -13.98 8.83
C VAL A 112 -1.46 -15.37 8.22
N SER A 113 -2.23 -15.69 7.19
CA SER A 113 -2.11 -16.97 6.47
C SER A 113 -0.73 -17.11 5.82
N ALA A 114 -0.21 -18.34 5.81
CA ALA A 114 1.16 -18.59 5.34
C ALA A 114 1.36 -18.30 3.84
N ASP A 115 0.28 -18.29 3.06
CA ASP A 115 0.26 -18.02 1.62
C ASP A 115 -0.10 -16.57 1.28
N ALA A 116 -0.27 -15.71 2.29
CA ALA A 116 -0.67 -14.33 2.13
C ALA A 116 0.46 -13.34 2.49
N VAL A 117 0.38 -12.17 1.92
CA VAL A 117 1.15 -10.97 2.28
C VAL A 117 0.25 -10.09 3.15
N LEU A 118 0.80 -9.41 4.14
CA LEU A 118 0.04 -8.47 4.98
C LEU A 118 0.16 -7.06 4.42
N LEU A 119 -0.97 -6.41 4.16
CA LEU A 119 -1.08 -4.97 3.99
C LEU A 119 -1.05 -4.34 5.39
N THR A 120 0.03 -3.63 5.70
CA THR A 120 0.28 -3.12 7.06
C THR A 120 -0.22 -1.70 7.27
N SER A 121 -0.07 -0.85 6.26
CA SER A 121 -0.40 0.56 6.37
C SER A 121 -0.87 1.11 5.03
N LEU A 122 -1.81 2.04 5.09
CA LEU A 122 -2.30 2.80 3.95
C LEU A 122 -2.60 4.21 4.43
N GLY A 123 -1.98 5.20 3.83
CA GLY A 123 -2.19 6.59 4.16
C GLY A 123 -2.37 7.44 2.91
N VAL A 124 -3.28 8.40 2.97
CA VAL A 124 -3.51 9.39 1.92
C VAL A 124 -3.53 10.77 2.57
N GLU A 125 -2.71 11.66 2.07
CA GLU A 125 -2.68 13.04 2.51
C GLU A 125 -3.95 13.78 2.08
N SER A 126 -4.53 14.54 2.98
CA SER A 126 -5.75 15.31 2.72
C SER A 126 -5.47 16.40 1.68
N GLY A 127 -6.19 16.38 0.56
CA GLY A 127 -6.03 17.39 -0.49
C GLY A 127 -6.84 17.10 -1.75
N ASN A 128 -6.72 17.98 -2.73
CA ASN A 128 -7.34 17.81 -4.05
C ASN A 128 -6.71 16.58 -4.76
N GLY A 129 -7.51 15.56 -5.00
CA GLY A 129 -7.09 14.31 -5.65
C GLY A 129 -6.96 13.11 -4.70
N ALA A 130 -7.31 13.28 -3.41
CA ALA A 130 -7.33 12.17 -2.44
C ALA A 130 -8.46 11.17 -2.70
N GLU A 131 -9.52 11.60 -3.42
CA GLU A 131 -10.66 10.74 -3.72
C GLU A 131 -10.25 9.55 -4.60
N GLY A 132 -10.48 8.35 -4.10
CA GLY A 132 -10.13 7.10 -4.79
C GLY A 132 -8.65 6.72 -4.75
N LEU A 133 -7.74 7.56 -4.22
CA LEU A 133 -6.31 7.26 -4.19
C LEU A 133 -5.99 6.02 -3.37
N SER A 134 -6.71 5.77 -2.27
CA SER A 134 -6.58 4.54 -1.47
C SER A 134 -6.81 3.29 -2.31
N ARG A 135 -7.86 3.28 -3.14
CA ARG A 135 -8.15 2.16 -4.05
C ARG A 135 -7.06 1.97 -5.10
N HIS A 136 -6.54 3.05 -5.66
CA HIS A 136 -5.44 2.98 -6.63
C HIS A 136 -4.14 2.47 -6.01
N LEU A 137 -3.84 2.85 -4.76
CA LEU A 137 -2.70 2.32 -4.02
C LEU A 137 -2.86 0.82 -3.77
N ILE A 138 -4.03 0.37 -3.30
CA ILE A 138 -4.33 -1.06 -3.14
C ILE A 138 -4.20 -1.79 -4.48
N ALA A 139 -4.75 -1.26 -5.56
CA ALA A 139 -4.64 -1.86 -6.89
C ALA A 139 -3.18 -1.97 -7.36
N SER A 140 -2.33 -0.98 -7.05
CA SER A 140 -0.90 -1.03 -7.34
C SER A 140 -0.18 -2.10 -6.52
N VAL A 141 -0.51 -2.25 -5.23
CA VAL A 141 -0.02 -3.35 -4.38
C VAL A 141 -0.43 -4.71 -4.95
N VAL A 142 -1.71 -4.87 -5.30
CA VAL A 142 -2.24 -6.09 -5.94
C VAL A 142 -1.47 -6.42 -7.22
N GLY A 143 -1.30 -5.42 -8.11
CA GLY A 143 -0.54 -5.61 -9.34
C GLY A 143 0.91 -6.04 -9.11
N ASP A 144 1.59 -5.49 -8.11
CA ASP A 144 2.95 -5.92 -7.73
C ASP A 144 2.96 -7.37 -7.22
N LEU A 145 2.07 -7.70 -6.30
CA LEU A 145 2.00 -9.01 -5.67
C LEU A 145 1.60 -10.12 -6.66
N VAL A 146 0.69 -9.83 -7.60
CA VAL A 146 0.32 -10.77 -8.67
C VAL A 146 1.53 -11.08 -9.56
N ARG A 147 2.31 -10.06 -9.97
CA ARG A 147 3.55 -10.27 -10.74
C ARG A 147 4.57 -11.13 -9.99
N ARG A 148 4.58 -11.06 -8.66
CA ARG A 148 5.47 -11.82 -7.77
C ARG A 148 4.93 -13.20 -7.40
N GLY A 149 3.73 -13.56 -7.85
CA GLY A 149 3.11 -14.86 -7.61
C GLY A 149 2.55 -15.05 -6.20
N ALA A 150 2.27 -13.96 -5.47
CA ALA A 150 1.57 -14.03 -4.19
C ALA A 150 0.12 -14.50 -4.42
N ARG A 151 -0.41 -15.30 -3.48
CA ARG A 151 -1.75 -15.88 -3.61
C ARG A 151 -2.84 -15.00 -3.03
N ALA A 152 -2.51 -14.27 -1.98
CA ALA A 152 -3.48 -13.42 -1.30
C ALA A 152 -2.81 -12.21 -0.65
N LEU A 153 -3.60 -11.16 -0.47
CA LEU A 153 -3.31 -10.01 0.35
C LEU A 153 -4.27 -10.04 1.54
N GLU A 154 -3.74 -10.06 2.77
CA GLU A 154 -4.53 -9.97 3.99
C GLU A 154 -4.31 -8.62 4.67
N ALA A 155 -5.28 -8.21 5.46
CA ALA A 155 -5.20 -7.03 6.30
C ALA A 155 -5.97 -7.23 7.60
N PHE A 156 -5.53 -6.61 8.67
CA PHE A 156 -6.32 -6.44 9.87
C PHE A 156 -7.10 -5.13 9.76
N GLY A 157 -8.41 -5.23 9.88
CA GLY A 157 -9.28 -4.06 9.89
C GLY A 157 -9.68 -3.66 11.31
N HIS A 158 -10.03 -2.40 11.52
CA HIS A 158 -10.81 -1.98 12.67
C HIS A 158 -12.25 -1.67 12.25
N THR A 159 -13.20 -1.96 13.13
CA THR A 159 -14.62 -1.61 12.95
C THR A 159 -14.93 -0.30 13.69
N ALA A 160 -16.11 0.28 13.44
CA ALA A 160 -16.56 1.48 14.16
C ALA A 160 -16.68 1.26 15.67
N GLU A 161 -16.94 0.02 16.09
CA GLU A 161 -17.04 -0.36 17.51
C GLU A 161 -15.72 -0.22 18.28
N VAL A 162 -14.59 -0.08 17.60
CA VAL A 162 -13.27 0.11 18.24
C VAL A 162 -13.24 1.34 19.16
N THR A 163 -14.11 2.33 18.92
CA THR A 163 -14.24 3.52 19.78
C THR A 163 -14.62 3.16 21.22
N GLU A 164 -15.28 2.02 21.44
CA GLU A 164 -15.61 1.52 22.77
C GLU A 164 -14.36 1.17 23.59
N LEU A 165 -13.24 0.85 22.92
CA LEU A 165 -11.97 0.49 23.55
C LEU A 165 -11.15 1.71 23.99
N LEU A 166 -11.52 2.91 23.56
CA LEU A 166 -10.80 4.14 23.89
C LEU A 166 -11.02 4.58 25.33
N ASP A 167 -12.10 4.12 25.99
CA ASP A 167 -12.33 4.36 27.42
C ASP A 167 -11.88 3.14 28.25
N PRO A 168 -10.73 3.21 28.95
CA PRO A 168 -10.21 2.11 29.78
C PRO A 168 -11.18 1.64 30.86
N ARG A 169 -12.18 2.47 31.22
CA ARG A 169 -13.19 2.15 32.25
C ARG A 169 -14.28 1.23 31.73
N LEU A 170 -14.48 1.25 30.40
CA LEU A 170 -15.47 0.43 29.71
C LEU A 170 -14.89 -0.90 29.21
N VAL A 171 -13.55 -1.02 29.23
CA VAL A 171 -12.86 -2.24 28.78
C VAL A 171 -13.06 -3.36 29.80
N SER A 172 -13.86 -4.36 29.42
CA SER A 172 -14.02 -5.58 30.21
C SER A 172 -12.69 -6.34 30.34
N PRO A 173 -12.50 -7.17 31.40
CA PRO A 173 -11.30 -7.98 31.54
C PRO A 173 -10.98 -8.86 30.33
N GLU A 174 -12.01 -9.28 29.59
CA GLU A 174 -11.89 -10.11 28.39
C GLU A 174 -11.32 -9.32 27.19
N LEU A 175 -11.48 -7.99 27.18
CA LEU A 175 -10.99 -7.10 26.12
C LEU A 175 -9.59 -6.52 26.41
N ARG A 176 -9.08 -6.68 27.64
CA ARG A 176 -7.74 -6.19 27.99
C ARG A 176 -6.64 -6.67 27.06
N PRO A 177 -6.58 -7.97 26.67
CA PRO A 177 -5.55 -8.43 25.71
C PRO A 177 -5.64 -7.72 24.38
N VAL A 178 -6.84 -7.33 23.93
CA VAL A 178 -7.05 -6.60 22.68
C VAL A 178 -6.47 -5.19 22.79
N VAL A 179 -6.73 -4.50 23.91
CA VAL A 179 -6.21 -3.16 24.16
C VAL A 179 -4.69 -3.17 24.31
N GLU A 180 -4.14 -4.19 24.99
CA GLU A 180 -2.69 -4.37 25.14
C GLU A 180 -1.97 -4.55 23.79
N VAL A 181 -2.61 -5.20 22.82
CA VAL A 181 -2.06 -5.33 21.46
C VAL A 181 -1.99 -3.98 20.75
N LEU A 182 -2.94 -3.07 21.00
CA LEU A 182 -2.88 -1.72 20.43
C LEU A 182 -1.71 -0.91 20.99
N GLY A 183 -1.38 -1.08 22.27
CA GLY A 183 -0.35 -0.27 22.93
C GLY A 183 -0.68 1.22 22.86
N ASP A 184 0.33 2.04 22.62
CA ASP A 184 0.20 3.50 22.50
C ASP A 184 -0.17 3.97 21.09
N CYS A 185 -0.46 3.04 20.17
CA CYS A 185 -0.76 3.39 18.80
C CYS A 185 -2.20 3.89 18.63
N SER A 186 -2.39 4.92 17.84
CA SER A 186 -3.72 5.34 17.41
C SER A 186 -4.29 4.33 16.41
N VAL A 187 -5.47 3.79 16.71
CA VAL A 187 -6.13 2.80 15.86
C VAL A 187 -6.29 3.31 14.43
N ASP A 188 -6.76 4.54 14.30
CA ASP A 188 -7.05 5.15 12.99
C ASP A 188 -5.81 5.31 12.10
N GLN A 189 -4.63 5.32 12.69
CA GLN A 189 -3.38 5.49 11.95
C GLN A 189 -2.62 4.17 11.72
N CYS A 190 -2.81 3.20 12.61
CA CYS A 190 -1.99 1.99 12.64
C CYS A 190 -2.72 0.73 12.20
N VAL A 191 -4.05 0.75 12.21
CA VAL A 191 -4.91 -0.34 11.75
C VAL A 191 -5.83 0.20 10.66
N LEU A 192 -6.04 -0.56 9.60
CA LEU A 192 -6.84 -0.12 8.46
C LEU A 192 -8.33 -0.14 8.79
N ASP A 193 -9.10 0.73 8.16
CA ASP A 193 -10.55 0.72 8.27
C ASP A 193 -11.14 -0.50 7.56
N ALA A 194 -12.00 -1.27 8.23
CA ALA A 194 -12.57 -2.50 7.70
C ALA A 194 -13.53 -2.25 6.53
N ASP A 195 -14.29 -1.16 6.57
CA ASP A 195 -15.23 -0.81 5.50
C ASP A 195 -14.46 -0.39 4.24
N LEU A 196 -13.37 0.38 4.40
CA LEU A 196 -12.49 0.73 3.28
C LEU A 196 -11.90 -0.53 2.62
N LEU A 197 -11.49 -1.53 3.41
CA LEU A 197 -10.97 -2.80 2.88
C LEU A 197 -12.05 -3.58 2.14
N GLN A 198 -13.28 -3.66 2.67
CA GLN A 198 -14.40 -4.33 2.02
C GLN A 198 -14.78 -3.64 0.71
N ASP A 199 -14.81 -2.31 0.70
CA ASP A 199 -15.01 -1.50 -0.50
C ASP A 199 -13.93 -1.73 -1.58
N ALA A 200 -12.72 -2.12 -1.16
CA ALA A 200 -11.63 -2.49 -2.06
C ALA A 200 -11.68 -3.98 -2.48
N GLY A 201 -12.70 -4.74 -2.05
CA GLY A 201 -12.92 -6.12 -2.45
C GLY A 201 -12.39 -7.17 -1.49
N PHE A 202 -11.88 -6.80 -0.33
CA PHE A 202 -11.52 -7.77 0.70
C PHE A 202 -12.76 -8.39 1.32
N VAL A 203 -12.66 -9.66 1.70
CA VAL A 203 -13.70 -10.39 2.42
C VAL A 203 -13.22 -10.77 3.82
N VAL A 204 -14.11 -10.73 4.80
CA VAL A 204 -13.79 -11.13 6.17
C VAL A 204 -13.56 -12.63 6.24
N VAL A 205 -12.36 -13.05 6.64
CA VAL A 205 -11.98 -14.46 6.80
C VAL A 205 -11.91 -14.89 8.26
N THR A 206 -11.72 -13.93 9.17
CA THR A 206 -11.81 -14.19 10.61
C THR A 206 -12.56 -13.03 11.26
N HIS A 207 -13.72 -13.37 11.83
CA HIS A 207 -14.58 -12.39 12.48
C HIS A 207 -14.04 -12.02 13.85
N HIS A 208 -14.09 -10.73 14.15
CA HIS A 208 -13.86 -10.18 15.48
C HIS A 208 -14.65 -8.87 15.59
N ARG A 209 -15.20 -8.57 16.77
CA ARG A 209 -16.02 -7.37 16.95
C ARG A 209 -15.28 -6.09 16.60
N TYR A 210 -14.01 -5.99 16.97
CA TYR A 210 -13.20 -4.78 16.80
C TYR A 210 -12.15 -4.89 15.69
N PHE A 211 -11.59 -6.09 15.51
CA PHE A 211 -10.43 -6.32 14.64
C PHE A 211 -10.60 -7.56 13.76
N PRO A 212 -11.52 -7.53 12.79
CA PRO A 212 -11.62 -8.60 11.80
C PRO A 212 -10.35 -8.71 10.98
N ARG A 213 -10.02 -9.92 10.53
CA ARG A 213 -9.02 -10.14 9.49
C ARG A 213 -9.74 -10.32 8.17
N LEU A 214 -9.27 -9.57 7.16
CA LEU A 214 -9.83 -9.56 5.83
C LEU A 214 -8.79 -10.06 4.84
N ARG A 215 -9.26 -10.65 3.74
CA ARG A 215 -8.44 -11.27 2.72
C ARG A 215 -8.96 -10.93 1.32
N LEU A 216 -8.04 -10.63 0.42
CA LEU A 216 -8.25 -10.47 -1.01
C LEU A 216 -7.47 -11.57 -1.73
N GLU A 217 -8.17 -12.45 -2.45
CA GLU A 217 -7.54 -13.47 -3.28
C GLU A 217 -6.90 -12.80 -4.50
N LEU A 218 -5.66 -13.18 -4.78
CA LEU A 218 -4.89 -12.69 -5.92
C LEU A 218 -4.86 -13.80 -6.96
N GLU A 219 -5.75 -13.74 -7.96
CA GLU A 219 -5.77 -14.74 -9.01
C GLU A 219 -4.49 -14.65 -9.88
N PRO A 220 -3.73 -15.74 -10.01
CA PRO A 220 -2.61 -15.81 -10.95
C PRO A 220 -3.15 -15.66 -12.37
N GLY A 221 -2.91 -14.53 -13.00
CA GLY A 221 -3.35 -14.27 -14.37
C GLY A 221 -4.15 -12.98 -14.59
N LEU A 222 -4.69 -12.35 -13.55
CA LEU A 222 -5.30 -11.02 -13.68
C LEU A 222 -4.28 -9.97 -14.15
N GLY A 223 -3.05 -10.01 -13.62
CA GLY A 223 -1.96 -9.12 -14.07
C GLY A 223 -1.56 -9.40 -15.51
N TRP A 224 -1.43 -10.66 -15.92
CA TRP A 224 -1.10 -11.03 -17.28
C TRP A 224 -2.18 -10.63 -18.28
N LYS A 225 -3.47 -10.82 -17.96
CA LYS A 225 -4.58 -10.37 -18.81
C LYS A 225 -4.57 -8.86 -18.99
N ALA A 226 -4.47 -8.10 -17.91
CA ALA A 226 -4.42 -6.63 -17.95
C ALA A 226 -3.20 -6.12 -18.74
N ASP A 227 -2.04 -6.73 -18.56
CA ASP A 227 -0.83 -6.36 -19.29
C ASP A 227 -0.93 -6.70 -20.78
N VAL A 228 -1.55 -7.83 -21.14
CA VAL A 228 -1.82 -8.22 -22.53
C VAL A 228 -2.87 -7.33 -23.16
N GLU A 229 -3.96 -7.02 -22.48
CA GLU A 229 -4.99 -6.10 -22.95
C GLU A 229 -4.41 -4.69 -23.18
N ALA A 230 -3.64 -4.15 -22.24
CA ALA A 230 -2.97 -2.87 -22.38
C ALA A 230 -1.89 -2.85 -23.49
N ALA A 231 -1.22 -3.97 -23.72
CA ALA A 231 -0.28 -4.11 -24.83
C ALA A 231 -1.01 -4.19 -26.18
N LEU A 232 -2.13 -4.90 -26.22
CA LEU A 232 -2.96 -5.03 -27.42
C LEU A 232 -3.60 -3.69 -27.80
N GLU A 233 -4.12 -2.95 -26.84
CA GLU A 233 -4.66 -1.60 -27.07
C GLU A 233 -3.60 -0.66 -27.65
N ARG A 234 -2.39 -0.64 -27.08
CA ARG A 234 -1.27 0.16 -27.62
C ARG A 234 -0.89 -0.23 -29.05
N LEU A 235 -0.91 -1.53 -29.37
CA LEU A 235 -0.65 -2.00 -30.71
C LEU A 235 -1.75 -1.59 -31.70
N LEU A 236 -3.01 -1.66 -31.29
CA LEU A 236 -4.15 -1.25 -32.11
C LEU A 236 -4.14 0.27 -32.37
N GLU A 237 -3.84 1.09 -31.37
CA GLU A 237 -3.67 2.54 -31.52
C GLU A 237 -2.55 2.86 -32.50
N THR A 238 -1.39 2.18 -32.37
CA THR A 238 -0.26 2.37 -33.28
C THR A 238 -0.60 1.94 -34.71
N ALA A 239 -1.36 0.85 -34.88
CA ALA A 239 -1.78 0.36 -36.20
C ALA A 239 -2.80 1.31 -36.87
N GLN A 240 -3.70 1.93 -36.08
CA GLN A 240 -4.65 2.92 -36.61
C GLN A 240 -3.96 4.19 -37.08
N LEU A 241 -2.88 4.61 -36.44
CA LEU A 241 -2.07 5.77 -36.84
C LEU A 241 -1.23 5.50 -38.10
N GLN A 242 -0.99 4.24 -38.47
CA GLN A 242 -0.21 3.83 -39.62
C GLN A 242 -1.05 3.50 -40.89
N GLN A 243 -2.39 3.64 -40.85
CA GLN A 243 -3.19 3.45 -42.03
C GLN A 243 -2.89 4.58 -43.04
N PRO A 244 -2.38 4.27 -44.24
CA PRO A 244 -2.14 5.30 -45.26
C PRO A 244 -3.49 5.87 -45.70
N VAL A 245 -3.62 7.19 -45.61
CA VAL A 245 -4.75 7.93 -46.19
C VAL A 245 -4.79 7.59 -47.67
N GLY A 246 -5.80 6.83 -48.08
CA GLY A 246 -5.94 6.32 -49.46
C GLY A 246 -5.84 7.44 -50.46
N ALA A 247 -4.94 7.26 -51.43
CA ALA A 247 -4.84 8.09 -52.62
C ALA A 247 -6.17 8.03 -53.37
N GLY A 248 -6.89 9.16 -53.39
CA GLY A 248 -8.11 9.32 -54.16
C GLY A 248 -7.83 9.06 -55.66
N ALA A 249 -8.46 8.04 -56.19
CA ALA A 249 -8.51 7.81 -57.64
C ALA A 249 -9.35 8.93 -58.26
N SER A 250 -8.71 9.80 -59.03
CA SER A 250 -9.42 10.72 -59.94
C SER A 250 -9.98 9.91 -61.12
N PRO A 251 -11.26 10.08 -61.48
CA PRO A 251 -11.76 9.51 -62.73
C PRO A 251 -11.30 10.38 -63.91
N CYS A 252 -10.60 9.80 -64.86
CA CYS A 252 -10.40 10.36 -66.21
C CYS A 252 -11.70 10.26 -66.99
N SER A 253 -12.11 11.40 -67.51
CA SER A 253 -13.12 11.53 -68.57
C SER A 253 -12.53 11.24 -69.92
#